data_c32a79a65e9a9d5716e629cfe34b326a
#
_entry.id   c32a79a65e9a9d5716e629cfe34b326a
#
_cell.length_a   1.000
_cell.length_b   1.000
_cell.length_c   1.000
_cell.angle_alpha   90.00
_cell.angle_beta   90.00
_cell.angle_gamma   90.00
#
_symmetry.space_group_name_H-M   'P 1'
#
loop_
_entity.id
_entity.type
_entity.pdbx_description
1 polymer ?
#
loop_
_entity_poly.entity_id
_entity_poly.type
_entity_poly.pdbx_seq_one_letter_code
_entity_poly.pdbx_strand_id
1 'polypeptide(L)'
;IVEDALERVNPKVAKSYRDYRNYKQDFVQMLDEVYKKSQSIMYIGDKENSNTDSALVSTKRSLIFNQLNKELYKKFFLTTEELQAIRDGYIYIHDMSARRDTMNCCLFDVENVLKGGFEMGNLWYNEPKTLDVAFDVIGDIVLSAASQQYGGFTVPSAELILEPYAEKSYKKYIEKYTSLGLGKESAEEEAMKDIERDFEQGFQGWEYKFNSVSSSRGDYPFITVTAGTGTGRFAKMATIAMLKVRMNGQGKKGHKKPVLFPKIVFLYDKNLHGEGCPLEDVFEVGIECSSKTMYPDWLSLTGEGYVPSMYKKYGKIVSPMGCRAFLSPYYERGGMKPADENDTPIFVGRFNIGAISLHLPMILAKARQESRDFFEVLDYYLGLIRQLHIRTYEYLGEMRASTNPLAYCEGGFYGGHLGLYDKIKPLLKSCTASFGITAFN
;
A
#
# COMPACT_ATOMS: atom_id res chain seq x y z
N ILE A 1 -46.17 0.54 28.21
CA ILE A 1 -47.05 1.52 28.91
C ILE A 1 -46.95 2.92 28.26
N VAL A 2 -45.72 3.53 28.19
CA VAL A 2 -45.55 4.89 27.57
C VAL A 2 -45.90 4.86 26.09
N GLU A 3 -45.40 3.87 25.37
CA GLU A 3 -45.64 3.69 23.93
C GLU A 3 -47.12 3.45 23.62
N ASP A 4 -47.76 2.60 24.37
CA ASP A 4 -49.18 2.28 24.21
C ASP A 4 -50.06 3.50 24.50
N ALA A 5 -49.66 4.32 25.49
CA ALA A 5 -50.38 5.57 25.81
C ALA A 5 -50.19 6.58 24.67
N LEU A 6 -48.98 6.71 24.14
CA LEU A 6 -48.70 7.60 23.01
C LEU A 6 -49.41 7.15 21.73
N GLU A 7 -49.46 5.85 21.46
CA GLU A 7 -50.15 5.30 20.28
C GLU A 7 -51.65 5.65 20.27
N ARG A 8 -52.30 5.67 21.47
CA ARG A 8 -53.70 6.07 21.62
C ARG A 8 -53.92 7.56 21.44
N VAL A 9 -52.93 8.38 21.79
CA VAL A 9 -53.06 9.86 21.76
C VAL A 9 -52.60 10.43 20.43
N ASN A 10 -51.45 9.98 19.94
CA ASN A 10 -50.86 10.44 18.67
C ASN A 10 -49.91 9.37 18.07
N PRO A 11 -50.33 8.59 17.08
CA PRO A 11 -49.54 7.52 16.48
C PRO A 11 -48.22 8.01 15.86
N LYS A 12 -48.15 9.26 15.36
CA LYS A 12 -46.90 9.84 14.81
C LYS A 12 -45.88 10.07 15.92
N VAL A 13 -46.32 10.58 17.06
CA VAL A 13 -45.45 10.77 18.24
C VAL A 13 -45.02 9.41 18.80
N ALA A 14 -45.93 8.44 18.88
CA ALA A 14 -45.59 7.09 19.30
C ALA A 14 -44.52 6.45 18.41
N LYS A 15 -44.65 6.60 17.09
CA LYS A 15 -43.63 6.13 16.12
C LYS A 15 -42.27 6.81 16.36
N SER A 16 -42.22 8.14 16.48
CA SER A 16 -40.98 8.86 16.72
C SER A 16 -40.33 8.46 18.06
N TYR A 17 -41.12 8.24 19.09
CA TYR A 17 -40.64 7.75 20.39
C TYR A 17 -40.06 6.34 20.29
N ARG A 18 -40.72 5.43 19.57
CA ARG A 18 -40.29 4.06 19.33
C ARG A 18 -38.98 4.04 18.54
N ASP A 19 -38.89 4.84 17.47
CA ASP A 19 -37.71 4.94 16.62
C ASP A 19 -36.51 5.46 17.44
N TYR A 20 -36.71 6.50 18.27
CA TYR A 20 -35.68 7.02 19.16
C TYR A 20 -35.23 6.03 20.23
N ARG A 21 -36.18 5.33 20.86
CA ARG A 21 -35.89 4.31 21.87
C ARG A 21 -35.09 3.15 21.28
N ASN A 22 -35.50 2.65 20.11
CA ASN A 22 -34.80 1.58 19.42
C ASN A 22 -33.41 2.01 19.01
N TYR A 23 -33.26 3.20 18.45
CA TYR A 23 -31.95 3.79 18.16
C TYR A 23 -31.05 3.85 19.39
N LYS A 24 -31.56 4.31 20.52
CA LYS A 24 -30.82 4.37 21.78
C LYS A 24 -30.40 2.98 22.27
N GLN A 25 -31.29 2.00 22.22
CA GLN A 25 -30.98 0.60 22.59
C GLN A 25 -29.90 0.00 21.70
N ASP A 26 -30.04 0.15 20.39
CA ASP A 26 -29.05 -0.32 19.42
C ASP A 26 -27.68 0.34 19.63
N PHE A 27 -27.66 1.62 19.98
CA PHE A 27 -26.41 2.34 20.25
C PHE A 27 -25.74 1.84 21.53
N VAL A 28 -26.52 1.62 22.60
CA VAL A 28 -26.02 1.06 23.87
C VAL A 28 -25.48 -0.37 23.64
N GLN A 29 -26.19 -1.19 22.88
CA GLN A 29 -25.72 -2.53 22.55
C GLN A 29 -24.40 -2.50 21.75
N MET A 30 -24.31 -1.62 20.77
CA MET A 30 -23.05 -1.41 20.02
C MET A 30 -21.88 -1.05 20.94
N LEU A 31 -22.08 -0.10 21.88
CA LEU A 31 -21.05 0.27 22.84
C LEU A 31 -20.67 -0.88 23.77
N ASP A 32 -21.63 -1.71 24.19
CA ASP A 32 -21.38 -2.88 25.03
C ASP A 32 -20.54 -3.92 24.30
N GLU A 33 -20.80 -4.16 23.02
CA GLU A 33 -19.99 -5.04 22.16
C GLU A 33 -18.55 -4.50 22.00
N VAL A 34 -18.41 -3.21 21.74
CA VAL A 34 -17.10 -2.54 21.67
C VAL A 34 -16.36 -2.68 23.02
N TYR A 35 -17.04 -2.46 24.13
CA TYR A 35 -16.45 -2.59 25.46
C TYR A 35 -15.95 -4.02 25.72
N LYS A 36 -16.79 -5.05 25.47
CA LYS A 36 -16.41 -6.45 25.66
C LYS A 36 -15.21 -6.85 24.81
N LYS A 37 -15.18 -6.46 23.55
CA LYS A 37 -14.03 -6.69 22.66
C LYS A 37 -12.78 -5.93 23.12
N SER A 38 -12.96 -4.70 23.60
CA SER A 38 -11.84 -3.88 24.13
C SER A 38 -11.20 -4.53 25.36
N GLN A 39 -11.98 -5.12 26.25
CA GLN A 39 -11.43 -5.86 27.41
C GLN A 39 -10.60 -7.07 26.93
N SER A 40 -11.07 -7.83 25.96
CA SER A 40 -10.31 -8.94 25.36
C SER A 40 -8.98 -8.44 24.77
N ILE A 41 -9.00 -7.38 23.97
CA ILE A 41 -7.81 -6.80 23.35
C ILE A 41 -6.80 -6.33 24.40
N MET A 42 -7.25 -5.66 25.45
CA MET A 42 -6.36 -5.13 26.50
C MET A 42 -5.63 -6.24 27.26
N TYR A 43 -6.28 -7.37 27.51
CA TYR A 43 -5.70 -8.45 28.31
C TYR A 43 -4.99 -9.52 27.46
N ILE A 44 -5.57 -9.91 26.34
CA ILE A 44 -5.09 -11.03 25.52
C ILE A 44 -4.34 -10.53 24.28
N GLY A 45 -4.73 -9.36 23.74
CA GLY A 45 -4.31 -8.87 22.45
C GLY A 45 -5.17 -9.43 21.31
N ASP A 46 -4.82 -9.07 20.08
CA ASP A 46 -5.48 -9.57 18.87
C ASP A 46 -4.42 -9.79 17.78
N LYS A 47 -4.54 -10.84 17.01
CA LYS A 47 -3.61 -11.22 15.94
C LYS A 47 -4.35 -11.18 14.59
N GLU A 48 -4.92 -10.05 14.24
CA GLU A 48 -5.59 -9.90 12.95
C GLU A 48 -4.61 -9.99 11.76
N ASN A 49 -3.39 -9.48 11.94
CA ASN A 49 -2.38 -9.44 10.88
C ASN A 49 -0.97 -9.80 11.40
N SER A 50 -0.14 -10.37 10.53
CA SER A 50 1.24 -10.72 10.82
C SER A 50 2.18 -9.53 11.08
N ASN A 51 1.78 -8.33 10.65
CA ASN A 51 2.52 -7.08 10.84
C ASN A 51 2.11 -6.32 12.11
N THR A 52 1.38 -6.96 13.02
CA THR A 52 0.87 -6.34 14.25
C THR A 52 1.49 -7.00 15.47
N ASP A 53 2.14 -6.21 16.33
CA ASP A 53 2.56 -6.68 17.68
C ASP A 53 1.52 -6.26 18.72
N SER A 54 0.62 -7.17 19.02
CA SER A 54 -0.49 -6.94 19.94
C SER A 54 -0.09 -6.74 21.41
N ALA A 55 1.18 -6.93 21.75
CA ALA A 55 1.68 -6.67 23.09
C ALA A 55 1.89 -5.18 23.38
N LEU A 56 2.16 -4.39 22.31
CA LEU A 56 2.43 -2.96 22.44
C LEU A 56 1.18 -2.16 22.80
N VAL A 57 1.34 -1.16 23.66
CA VAL A 57 0.22 -0.27 24.08
C VAL A 57 -0.37 0.49 22.92
N SER A 58 0.46 1.01 22.00
CA SER A 58 0.01 1.71 20.79
C SER A 58 -0.87 0.81 19.92
N THR A 59 -0.46 -0.44 19.71
CA THR A 59 -1.23 -1.43 18.96
C THR A 59 -2.56 -1.74 19.62
N LYS A 60 -2.59 -1.96 20.93
CA LYS A 60 -3.83 -2.23 21.67
C LYS A 60 -4.82 -1.08 21.56
N ARG A 61 -4.35 0.17 21.68
CA ARG A 61 -5.20 1.37 21.48
C ARG A 61 -5.80 1.40 20.08
N SER A 62 -4.98 1.15 19.07
CA SER A 62 -5.44 1.14 17.68
C SER A 62 -6.43 0.02 17.38
N LEU A 63 -6.23 -1.18 17.94
CA LEU A 63 -7.18 -2.29 17.80
C LEU A 63 -8.56 -1.96 18.42
N ILE A 64 -8.57 -1.29 19.58
CA ILE A 64 -9.82 -0.82 20.20
C ILE A 64 -10.51 0.23 19.33
N PHE A 65 -9.74 1.20 18.82
CA PHE A 65 -10.25 2.22 17.91
C PHE A 65 -10.79 1.61 16.60
N ASN A 66 -10.08 0.63 16.05
CA ASN A 66 -10.53 -0.10 14.87
C ASN A 66 -11.85 -0.84 15.12
N GLN A 67 -12.03 -1.44 16.30
CA GLN A 67 -13.30 -2.08 16.65
C GLN A 67 -14.46 -1.09 16.71
N LEU A 68 -14.24 0.07 17.31
CA LEU A 68 -15.22 1.15 17.32
C LEU A 68 -15.56 1.62 15.90
N ASN A 69 -14.54 1.90 15.08
CA ASN A 69 -14.74 2.33 13.70
C ASN A 69 -15.50 1.29 12.86
N LYS A 70 -15.23 0.01 13.06
CA LYS A 70 -15.95 -1.07 12.38
C LYS A 70 -17.45 -1.05 12.69
N GLU A 71 -17.81 -0.86 13.96
CA GLU A 71 -19.23 -0.79 14.35
C GLU A 71 -19.90 0.51 13.86
N LEU A 72 -19.19 1.65 13.91
CA LEU A 72 -19.68 2.90 13.33
C LEU A 72 -19.87 2.79 11.80
N TYR A 73 -18.94 2.13 11.10
CA TYR A 73 -19.06 1.90 9.67
C TYR A 73 -20.30 1.06 9.32
N LYS A 74 -20.52 -0.04 10.04
CA LYS A 74 -21.74 -0.87 9.88
C LYS A 74 -23.01 -0.07 10.11
N LYS A 75 -23.04 0.74 11.17
CA LYS A 75 -24.25 1.45 11.59
C LYS A 75 -24.62 2.63 10.69
N PHE A 76 -23.62 3.42 10.28
CA PHE A 76 -23.86 4.72 9.63
C PHE A 76 -23.50 4.77 8.14
N PHE A 77 -22.76 3.79 7.66
CA PHE A 77 -22.28 3.80 6.27
C PHE A 77 -22.91 2.71 5.40
N LEU A 78 -23.23 1.55 5.98
CA LEU A 78 -23.82 0.43 5.26
C LEU A 78 -25.36 0.50 5.25
N THR A 79 -25.95 0.08 4.13
CA THR A 79 -27.40 -0.15 4.03
C THR A 79 -27.79 -1.47 4.70
N THR A 80 -29.09 -1.65 4.96
CA THR A 80 -29.61 -2.91 5.50
C THR A 80 -29.32 -4.09 4.57
N GLU A 81 -29.42 -3.89 3.27
CA GLU A 81 -29.15 -4.92 2.25
C GLU A 81 -27.67 -5.31 2.22
N GLU A 82 -26.77 -4.34 2.29
CA GLU A 82 -25.31 -4.59 2.37
C GLU A 82 -24.94 -5.34 3.65
N LEU A 83 -25.53 -4.95 4.80
CA LEU A 83 -25.35 -5.65 6.07
C LEU A 83 -25.85 -7.10 5.99
N GLN A 84 -27.00 -7.33 5.37
CA GLN A 84 -27.54 -8.67 5.19
C GLN A 84 -26.64 -9.50 4.29
N ALA A 85 -26.17 -8.95 3.15
CA ALA A 85 -25.25 -9.63 2.24
C ALA A 85 -23.92 -10.03 2.93
N ILE A 86 -23.44 -9.21 3.87
CA ILE A 86 -22.24 -9.51 4.69
C ILE A 86 -22.54 -10.63 5.69
N ARG A 87 -23.66 -10.55 6.40
CA ARG A 87 -24.06 -11.57 7.40
C ARG A 87 -24.27 -12.94 6.77
N ASP A 88 -24.86 -12.97 5.59
CA ASP A 88 -25.12 -14.20 4.83
C ASP A 88 -23.86 -14.73 4.14
N GLY A 89 -22.76 -13.95 4.12
CA GLY A 89 -21.47 -14.38 3.56
C GLY A 89 -21.36 -14.26 2.03
N TYR A 90 -22.24 -13.52 1.37
CA TYR A 90 -22.16 -13.28 -0.09
C TYR A 90 -21.07 -12.30 -0.47
N ILE A 91 -20.85 -11.27 0.38
CA ILE A 91 -19.79 -10.29 0.22
C ILE A 91 -18.98 -10.15 1.49
N TYR A 92 -17.69 -9.78 1.33
CA TYR A 92 -16.80 -9.47 2.42
C TYR A 92 -16.09 -8.12 2.16
N ILE A 93 -16.23 -7.20 3.10
CA ILE A 93 -15.58 -5.88 3.03
C ILE A 93 -14.24 -5.96 3.77
N HIS A 94 -13.15 -5.84 3.01
CA HIS A 94 -11.81 -5.82 3.57
C HIS A 94 -11.55 -4.54 4.37
N ASP A 95 -10.86 -4.67 5.49
CA ASP A 95 -10.39 -3.55 6.33
C ASP A 95 -11.50 -2.55 6.68
N MET A 96 -12.67 -3.05 7.04
CA MET A 96 -13.88 -2.26 7.28
C MET A 96 -13.65 -1.12 8.30
N SER A 97 -12.76 -1.32 9.28
CA SER A 97 -12.42 -0.33 10.30
C SER A 97 -11.71 0.91 9.76
N ALA A 98 -11.03 0.80 8.61
CA ALA A 98 -10.19 1.86 8.06
C ALA A 98 -10.76 2.53 6.79
N ARG A 99 -11.76 1.92 6.15
CA ARG A 99 -12.30 2.38 4.86
C ARG A 99 -12.93 3.77 4.89
N ARG A 100 -13.34 4.24 6.05
CA ARG A 100 -13.95 5.57 6.21
C ARG A 100 -12.92 6.68 6.30
N ASP A 101 -11.69 6.37 6.68
CA ASP A 101 -10.75 7.40 7.10
C ASP A 101 -9.61 7.61 6.09
N THR A 102 -9.31 6.61 5.24
CA THR A 102 -8.12 6.67 4.37
C THR A 102 -8.17 5.71 3.19
N MET A 103 -7.11 5.73 2.39
CA MET A 103 -6.89 4.89 1.21
C MET A 103 -6.33 3.52 1.59
N ASN A 104 -6.45 2.58 0.67
CA ASN A 104 -5.91 1.22 0.85
C ASN A 104 -4.43 1.16 0.41
N CYS A 105 -4.16 0.69 -0.80
CA CYS A 105 -2.80 0.46 -1.32
C CYS A 105 -2.40 1.53 -2.32
N CYS A 106 -1.09 1.75 -2.47
CA CYS A 106 -0.58 2.71 -3.46
C CYS A 106 0.71 2.26 -4.14
N LEU A 107 0.97 2.88 -5.29
CA LEU A 107 2.26 2.99 -5.96
C LEU A 107 2.74 4.41 -5.75
N PHE A 108 3.58 4.65 -4.77
CA PHE A 108 3.95 5.99 -4.35
C PHE A 108 5.10 6.54 -5.19
N ASP A 109 4.97 7.76 -5.67
CA ASP A 109 6.00 8.44 -6.46
C ASP A 109 7.02 9.12 -5.56
N VAL A 110 7.95 8.31 -5.05
CA VAL A 110 9.04 8.79 -4.18
C VAL A 110 9.98 9.73 -4.93
N GLU A 111 10.27 9.43 -6.20
CA GLU A 111 11.16 10.24 -7.02
C GLU A 111 10.65 11.68 -7.17
N ASN A 112 9.34 11.82 -7.47
CA ASN A 112 8.71 13.12 -7.61
C ASN A 112 8.71 13.92 -6.30
N VAL A 113 8.47 13.27 -5.15
CA VAL A 113 8.51 13.92 -3.84
C VAL A 113 9.91 14.42 -3.49
N LEU A 114 10.96 13.62 -3.77
CA LEU A 114 12.33 13.99 -3.46
C LEU A 114 12.87 15.16 -4.29
N LYS A 115 12.38 15.28 -5.53
CA LYS A 115 12.93 16.22 -6.52
C LYS A 115 12.68 17.67 -6.11
N GLY A 116 13.75 18.39 -5.85
CA GLY A 116 13.70 19.81 -5.45
C GLY A 116 13.40 20.04 -3.97
N GLY A 117 13.16 18.99 -3.19
CA GLY A 117 12.78 19.07 -1.78
C GLY A 117 11.26 19.14 -1.57
N PHE A 118 10.82 18.96 -0.34
CA PHE A 118 9.39 18.86 0.04
C PHE A 118 9.18 19.26 1.51
N GLU A 119 7.93 19.53 1.88
CA GLU A 119 7.55 19.80 3.27
C GLU A 119 6.97 18.55 3.94
N MET A 120 7.45 18.23 5.14
CA MET A 120 6.90 17.17 5.98
C MET A 120 6.93 17.59 7.45
N GLY A 121 5.77 17.57 8.10
CA GLY A 121 5.67 17.83 9.54
C GLY A 121 6.21 19.20 9.97
N ASN A 122 5.93 20.27 9.27
CA ASN A 122 6.41 21.63 9.49
C ASN A 122 7.92 21.86 9.27
N LEU A 123 8.58 20.93 8.58
CA LEU A 123 9.99 21.04 8.21
C LEU A 123 10.15 20.90 6.71
N TRP A 124 11.02 21.75 6.14
CA TRP A 124 11.45 21.60 4.77
C TRP A 124 12.60 20.60 4.68
N TYR A 125 12.39 19.54 3.90
CA TYR A 125 13.42 18.57 3.54
C TYR A 125 14.06 18.96 2.22
N ASN A 126 15.35 19.25 2.24
CA ASN A 126 16.10 19.46 1.00
C ASN A 126 16.29 18.13 0.26
N GLU A 127 16.35 18.19 -1.06
CA GLU A 127 16.73 17.04 -1.87
C GLU A 127 18.06 16.44 -1.39
N PRO A 128 18.16 15.12 -1.17
CA PRO A 128 19.39 14.47 -0.71
C PRO A 128 20.59 14.74 -1.63
N LYS A 129 21.75 14.93 -1.03
CA LYS A 129 23.02 15.14 -1.75
C LYS A 129 23.93 13.92 -1.71
N THR A 130 23.60 12.91 -0.91
CA THR A 130 24.37 11.69 -0.73
C THR A 130 23.45 10.49 -0.60
N LEU A 131 23.97 9.29 -0.83
CA LEU A 131 23.23 8.05 -0.81
C LEU A 131 22.67 7.69 0.57
N ASP A 132 23.48 7.87 1.62
CA ASP A 132 23.09 7.64 3.02
C ASP A 132 21.91 8.52 3.43
N VAL A 133 21.95 9.82 3.12
CA VAL A 133 20.84 10.74 3.37
C VAL A 133 19.61 10.38 2.53
N ALA A 134 19.79 9.91 1.28
CA ALA A 134 18.68 9.46 0.46
C ALA A 134 17.95 8.26 1.08
N PHE A 135 18.68 7.27 1.60
CA PHE A 135 18.08 6.15 2.33
C PHE A 135 17.28 6.60 3.55
N ASP A 136 17.81 7.53 4.33
CA ASP A 136 17.11 8.03 5.52
C ASP A 136 15.86 8.80 5.16
N VAL A 137 15.95 9.75 4.24
CA VAL A 137 14.82 10.59 3.82
C VAL A 137 13.71 9.74 3.16
N ILE A 138 14.07 8.79 2.29
CA ILE A 138 13.08 7.86 1.70
C ILE A 138 12.43 7.02 2.79
N GLY A 139 13.20 6.55 3.76
CA GLY A 139 12.66 5.82 4.91
C GLY A 139 11.63 6.64 5.70
N ASP A 140 11.89 7.92 5.92
CA ASP A 140 10.99 8.85 6.61
C ASP A 140 9.71 9.13 5.79
N ILE A 141 9.84 9.37 4.47
CA ILE A 141 8.70 9.51 3.55
C ILE A 141 7.81 8.26 3.62
N VAL A 142 8.41 7.08 3.50
CA VAL A 142 7.69 5.80 3.50
C VAL A 142 6.93 5.60 4.82
N LEU A 143 7.59 5.80 5.96
CA LEU A 143 6.96 5.65 7.27
C LEU A 143 5.84 6.67 7.49
N SER A 144 6.06 7.92 7.12
CA SER A 144 5.07 8.99 7.26
C SER A 144 3.85 8.76 6.36
N ALA A 145 4.06 8.57 5.05
CA ALA A 145 2.96 8.38 4.10
C ALA A 145 2.22 7.06 4.31
N ALA A 146 2.92 5.95 4.58
CA ALA A 146 2.30 4.65 4.85
C ALA A 146 1.45 4.65 6.13
N SER A 147 1.77 5.49 7.13
CA SER A 147 0.96 5.63 8.34
C SER A 147 -0.41 6.25 8.08
N GLN A 148 -0.60 6.93 6.95
CA GLN A 148 -1.85 7.57 6.54
C GLN A 148 -2.71 6.69 5.63
N GLN A 149 -2.36 5.42 5.46
CA GLN A 149 -3.13 4.44 4.69
C GLN A 149 -3.20 3.10 5.43
N TYR A 150 -4.08 2.19 5.01
CA TYR A 150 -4.26 0.90 5.71
C TYR A 150 -3.77 -0.32 4.91
N GLY A 151 -3.39 -0.16 3.66
CA GLY A 151 -2.90 -1.24 2.80
C GLY A 151 -1.43 -1.13 2.47
N GLY A 152 -1.02 -1.80 1.42
CA GLY A 152 0.37 -1.86 0.99
C GLY A 152 0.88 -0.56 0.38
N PHE A 153 2.12 -0.22 0.70
CA PHE A 153 2.85 0.92 0.16
C PHE A 153 3.98 0.39 -0.72
N THR A 154 3.96 0.73 -2.00
CA THR A 154 5.00 0.26 -2.94
C THR A 154 5.90 1.41 -3.38
N VAL A 155 7.21 1.18 -3.27
CA VAL A 155 8.27 2.00 -3.88
C VAL A 155 8.70 1.29 -5.17
N PRO A 156 8.29 1.78 -6.34
CA PRO A 156 8.63 1.16 -7.62
C PRO A 156 10.08 1.44 -8.00
N SER A 157 10.79 0.44 -8.53
CA SER A 157 12.13 0.57 -9.12
C SER A 157 13.13 1.33 -8.23
N ALA A 158 13.26 0.88 -6.99
CA ALA A 158 14.05 1.57 -5.97
C ALA A 158 15.50 1.75 -6.37
N GLU A 159 16.07 0.83 -7.13
CA GLU A 159 17.44 0.91 -7.65
C GLU A 159 17.64 2.14 -8.56
N LEU A 160 16.61 2.49 -9.35
CA LEU A 160 16.65 3.65 -10.24
C LEU A 160 16.51 4.97 -9.45
N ILE A 161 15.70 4.97 -8.39
CA ILE A 161 15.54 6.12 -7.49
C ILE A 161 16.85 6.42 -6.74
N LEU A 162 17.57 5.38 -6.32
CA LEU A 162 18.81 5.51 -5.54
C LEU A 162 20.04 5.82 -6.40
N GLU A 163 20.05 5.42 -7.67
CA GLU A 163 21.22 5.55 -8.57
C GLU A 163 21.77 6.99 -8.66
N PRO A 164 20.96 8.05 -8.83
CA PRO A 164 21.47 9.43 -8.88
C PRO A 164 22.19 9.88 -7.60
N TYR A 165 21.74 9.39 -6.46
CA TYR A 165 22.36 9.71 -5.15
C TYR A 165 23.65 8.94 -4.93
N ALA A 166 23.73 7.70 -5.44
CA ALA A 166 24.97 6.93 -5.46
C ALA A 166 26.03 7.60 -6.35
N GLU A 167 25.65 8.13 -7.52
CA GLU A 167 26.55 8.93 -8.37
C GLU A 167 27.08 10.18 -7.65
N LYS A 168 26.22 10.90 -6.94
CA LYS A 168 26.61 12.08 -6.14
C LYS A 168 27.62 11.68 -5.05
N SER A 169 27.33 10.61 -4.30
CA SER A 169 28.22 10.08 -3.26
C SER A 169 29.55 9.60 -3.83
N TYR A 170 29.54 8.88 -4.93
CA TYR A 170 30.77 8.39 -5.59
C TYR A 170 31.69 9.50 -5.98
N LYS A 171 31.19 10.58 -6.59
CA LYS A 171 31.98 11.77 -6.93
C LYS A 171 32.61 12.39 -5.68
N LYS A 172 31.86 12.54 -4.61
CA LYS A 172 32.33 13.05 -3.32
C LYS A 172 33.44 12.17 -2.73
N TYR A 173 33.33 10.86 -2.83
CA TYR A 173 34.35 9.93 -2.35
C TYR A 173 35.64 10.00 -3.19
N ILE A 174 35.52 10.10 -4.52
CA ILE A 174 36.68 10.30 -5.38
C ILE A 174 37.43 11.61 -5.00
N GLU A 175 36.70 12.71 -4.85
CA GLU A 175 37.29 14.01 -4.43
C GLU A 175 37.98 13.87 -3.08
N LYS A 176 37.40 13.22 -2.10
CA LYS A 176 37.96 12.92 -0.78
C LYS A 176 39.27 12.14 -0.92
N TYR A 177 39.28 11.02 -1.63
CA TYR A 177 40.44 10.16 -1.74
C TYR A 177 41.57 10.80 -2.56
N THR A 178 41.24 11.54 -3.60
CA THR A 178 42.22 12.33 -4.36
C THR A 178 42.84 13.41 -3.48
N SER A 179 42.05 14.08 -2.64
CA SER A 179 42.59 15.08 -1.69
C SER A 179 43.54 14.51 -0.62
N LEU A 180 43.36 13.21 -0.31
CA LEU A 180 44.25 12.45 0.57
C LEU A 180 45.50 11.91 -0.12
N GLY A 181 45.71 12.21 -1.42
CA GLY A 181 46.88 11.85 -2.17
C GLY A 181 46.83 10.48 -2.88
N LEU A 182 45.64 9.83 -2.96
CA LEU A 182 45.51 8.60 -3.74
C LEU A 182 45.56 8.90 -5.24
N GLY A 183 46.22 8.02 -6.01
CA GLY A 183 46.12 8.05 -7.47
C GLY A 183 44.69 7.75 -7.93
N LYS A 184 44.37 8.15 -9.17
CA LYS A 184 43.01 8.07 -9.72
C LYS A 184 42.37 6.68 -9.59
N GLU A 185 43.09 5.64 -10.03
CA GLU A 185 42.58 4.26 -9.98
C GLU A 185 42.29 3.81 -8.55
N SER A 186 43.20 4.07 -7.60
CA SER A 186 43.03 3.73 -6.20
C SER A 186 41.88 4.54 -5.55
N ALA A 187 41.73 5.80 -5.93
CA ALA A 187 40.63 6.63 -5.44
C ALA A 187 39.24 6.11 -5.95
N GLU A 188 39.17 5.69 -7.20
CA GLU A 188 37.98 5.09 -7.79
C GLU A 188 37.66 3.74 -7.14
N GLU A 189 38.65 2.89 -6.86
CA GLU A 189 38.45 1.60 -6.19
C GLU A 189 37.92 1.77 -4.75
N GLU A 190 38.53 2.65 -3.96
CA GLU A 190 38.09 2.92 -2.59
C GLU A 190 36.72 3.59 -2.56
N ALA A 191 36.45 4.52 -3.48
CA ALA A 191 35.10 5.11 -3.62
C ALA A 191 34.04 4.07 -3.95
N MET A 192 34.34 3.06 -4.78
CA MET A 192 33.43 2.01 -5.11
C MET A 192 33.11 1.10 -3.90
N LYS A 193 34.12 0.77 -3.08
CA LYS A 193 33.92 0.02 -1.82
C LYS A 193 33.05 0.79 -0.83
N ASP A 194 33.23 2.11 -0.75
CA ASP A 194 32.39 2.96 0.10
C ASP A 194 30.92 2.96 -0.38
N ILE A 195 30.66 3.05 -1.67
CA ILE A 195 29.31 2.97 -2.23
C ILE A 195 28.66 1.60 -1.99
N GLU A 196 29.40 0.50 -2.17
CA GLU A 196 28.90 -0.84 -1.87
C GLU A 196 28.47 -0.94 -0.40
N ARG A 197 29.31 -0.45 0.51
CA ARG A 197 29.02 -0.40 1.94
C ARG A 197 27.78 0.49 2.25
N ASP A 198 27.68 1.64 1.60
CA ASP A 198 26.55 2.56 1.80
C ASP A 198 25.23 1.93 1.36
N PHE A 199 25.20 1.18 0.26
CA PHE A 199 24.03 0.41 -0.15
C PHE A 199 23.69 -0.69 0.87
N GLU A 200 24.68 -1.47 1.32
CA GLU A 200 24.44 -2.52 2.32
C GLU A 200 23.88 -1.94 3.62
N GLN A 201 24.46 -0.86 4.13
CA GLN A 201 23.99 -0.22 5.36
C GLN A 201 22.63 0.45 5.17
N GLY A 202 22.39 1.07 4.02
CA GLY A 202 21.11 1.69 3.69
C GLY A 202 19.95 0.69 3.65
N PHE A 203 20.12 -0.44 2.95
CA PHE A 203 19.10 -1.50 2.92
C PHE A 203 18.93 -2.20 4.26
N GLN A 204 20.01 -2.39 5.03
CA GLN A 204 19.91 -2.87 6.39
C GLN A 204 19.10 -1.89 7.27
N GLY A 205 19.32 -0.60 7.12
CA GLY A 205 18.56 0.46 7.79
C GLY A 205 17.06 0.40 7.44
N TRP A 206 16.71 0.17 6.17
CA TRP A 206 15.31 -0.04 5.77
C TRP A 206 14.71 -1.29 6.39
N GLU A 207 15.44 -2.41 6.42
CA GLU A 207 14.97 -3.61 7.10
C GLU A 207 14.71 -3.37 8.60
N TYR A 208 15.54 -2.58 9.28
CA TYR A 208 15.28 -2.18 10.66
C TYR A 208 14.05 -1.29 10.77
N LYS A 209 14.00 -0.18 10.02
CA LYS A 209 12.89 0.78 10.07
C LYS A 209 11.54 0.11 9.81
N PHE A 210 11.43 -0.71 8.77
CA PHE A 210 10.14 -1.27 8.33
C PHE A 210 9.67 -2.48 9.16
N ASN A 211 10.51 -3.05 10.02
CA ASN A 211 10.15 -4.17 10.90
C ASN A 211 10.15 -3.82 12.39
N SER A 212 10.55 -2.62 12.79
CA SER A 212 10.64 -2.24 14.20
C SER A 212 9.95 -0.93 14.54
N VAL A 213 9.71 -0.06 13.57
CA VAL A 213 9.02 1.21 13.78
C VAL A 213 7.56 1.05 13.39
N SER A 214 6.69 0.94 14.38
CA SER A 214 5.25 0.85 14.14
C SER A 214 4.69 2.20 13.67
N SER A 215 3.67 2.14 12.80
CA SER A 215 2.90 3.30 12.39
C SER A 215 2.06 3.86 13.56
N SER A 216 1.47 5.03 13.35
CA SER A 216 0.48 5.61 14.27
C SER A 216 -0.76 4.70 14.47
N ARG A 217 -0.98 3.77 13.56
CA ARG A 217 -2.04 2.74 13.63
C ARG A 217 -1.66 1.52 14.47
N GLY A 218 -0.43 1.45 14.99
CA GLY A 218 0.06 0.35 15.81
C GLY A 218 0.43 -0.91 15.03
N ASP A 219 0.54 -0.83 13.72
CA ASP A 219 1.05 -1.86 12.83
C ASP A 219 2.41 -1.47 12.23
N TYR A 220 3.17 -2.43 11.74
CA TYR A 220 4.33 -2.16 10.90
C TYR A 220 3.87 -1.90 9.47
N PRO A 221 4.46 -0.89 8.77
CA PRO A 221 4.02 -0.55 7.41
C PRO A 221 4.20 -1.73 6.45
N PHE A 222 3.19 -1.97 5.63
CA PHE A 222 3.19 -3.06 4.66
C PHE A 222 3.91 -2.64 3.37
N ILE A 223 5.25 -2.55 3.46
CA ILE A 223 6.09 -2.00 2.41
C ILE A 223 6.46 -3.06 1.38
N THR A 224 6.38 -2.68 0.11
CA THR A 224 6.92 -3.42 -1.04
C THR A 224 7.92 -2.55 -1.81
N VAL A 225 9.00 -3.13 -2.24
CA VAL A 225 10.01 -2.51 -3.09
C VAL A 225 10.15 -3.35 -4.35
N THR A 226 10.12 -2.74 -5.52
CA THR A 226 10.45 -3.45 -6.76
C THR A 226 11.83 -3.02 -7.24
N ALA A 227 12.58 -3.94 -7.84
CA ALA A 227 13.90 -3.70 -8.43
C ALA A 227 14.24 -4.79 -9.44
N GLY A 228 15.29 -4.57 -10.23
CA GLY A 228 15.86 -5.61 -11.10
C GLY A 228 16.08 -5.20 -12.55
N THR A 229 15.62 -4.03 -13.00
CA THR A 229 15.76 -3.61 -14.41
C THR A 229 16.86 -2.58 -14.67
N GLY A 230 17.45 -2.02 -13.63
CA GLY A 230 18.47 -1.01 -13.74
C GLY A 230 19.79 -1.58 -14.27
N THR A 231 20.23 -1.15 -15.47
CA THR A 231 21.47 -1.58 -16.10
C THR A 231 22.66 -0.71 -15.75
N GLY A 232 22.45 0.45 -15.15
CA GLY A 232 23.49 1.32 -14.65
C GLY A 232 24.30 0.63 -13.53
N ARG A 233 25.57 0.98 -13.41
CA ARG A 233 26.47 0.32 -12.44
C ARG A 233 25.97 0.39 -11.00
N PHE A 234 25.40 1.53 -10.60
CA PHE A 234 24.90 1.71 -9.23
C PHE A 234 23.49 1.14 -9.04
N ALA A 235 22.64 1.17 -10.06
CA ALA A 235 21.35 0.48 -10.02
C ALA A 235 21.53 -1.04 -9.89
N LYS A 236 22.47 -1.63 -10.64
CA LYS A 236 22.88 -3.01 -10.53
C LYS A 236 23.41 -3.35 -9.13
N MET A 237 24.34 -2.52 -8.61
CA MET A 237 24.88 -2.67 -7.25
C MET A 237 23.80 -2.57 -6.19
N ALA A 238 22.86 -1.65 -6.32
CA ALA A 238 21.74 -1.49 -5.39
C ALA A 238 20.89 -2.75 -5.33
N THR A 239 20.53 -3.33 -6.48
CA THR A 239 19.73 -4.56 -6.52
C THR A 239 20.47 -5.73 -5.86
N ILE A 240 21.75 -5.91 -6.18
CA ILE A 240 22.59 -6.97 -5.57
C ILE A 240 22.71 -6.77 -4.06
N ALA A 241 22.99 -5.55 -3.59
CA ALA A 241 23.13 -5.24 -2.17
C ALA A 241 21.83 -5.51 -1.40
N MET A 242 20.67 -5.12 -1.95
CA MET A 242 19.36 -5.40 -1.36
C MET A 242 19.11 -6.89 -1.16
N LEU A 243 19.41 -7.70 -2.17
CA LEU A 243 19.26 -9.16 -2.14
C LEU A 243 20.23 -9.80 -1.14
N LYS A 244 21.50 -9.36 -1.12
CA LYS A 244 22.52 -9.83 -0.16
C LYS A 244 22.14 -9.51 1.28
N VAL A 245 21.66 -8.30 1.57
CA VAL A 245 21.19 -7.90 2.90
C VAL A 245 20.04 -8.78 3.35
N ARG A 246 19.07 -9.08 2.46
CA ARG A 246 17.97 -10.01 2.74
C ARG A 246 18.48 -11.42 3.06
N MET A 247 19.43 -11.96 2.30
CA MET A 247 20.03 -13.28 2.56
C MET A 247 20.78 -13.33 3.89
N ASN A 248 21.50 -12.25 4.23
CA ASN A 248 22.24 -12.15 5.49
C ASN A 248 21.32 -12.14 6.72
N GLY A 249 20.10 -11.63 6.54
CA GLY A 249 19.11 -11.51 7.61
C GLY A 249 19.53 -10.57 8.74
N GLN A 250 18.62 -10.36 9.69
CA GLN A 250 18.81 -9.47 10.83
C GLN A 250 18.75 -10.24 12.15
N GLY A 251 19.47 -9.74 13.16
CA GLY A 251 19.48 -10.36 14.49
C GLY A 251 20.88 -10.48 15.10
N LYS A 252 20.97 -11.11 16.27
CA LYS A 252 22.23 -11.35 16.96
C LYS A 252 23.11 -12.34 16.18
N LYS A 253 24.42 -12.22 16.29
CA LYS A 253 25.38 -13.15 15.69
C LYS A 253 25.00 -14.61 16.03
N GLY A 254 24.91 -15.46 15.02
CA GLY A 254 24.48 -16.85 15.16
C GLY A 254 22.96 -17.09 15.22
N HIS A 255 22.15 -16.02 15.24
CA HIS A 255 20.68 -16.08 15.30
C HIS A 255 20.03 -15.12 14.32
N LYS A 256 20.66 -14.86 13.19
CA LYS A 256 20.10 -14.02 12.13
C LYS A 256 18.94 -14.73 11.43
N LYS A 257 17.90 -13.96 11.10
CA LYS A 257 16.72 -14.44 10.37
C LYS A 257 16.35 -13.44 9.27
N PRO A 258 15.85 -13.89 8.13
CA PRO A 258 15.23 -13.01 7.15
C PRO A 258 14.06 -12.24 7.80
N VAL A 259 13.94 -10.97 7.45
CA VAL A 259 12.84 -10.13 7.92
C VAL A 259 11.68 -10.11 6.92
N LEU A 260 10.52 -9.64 7.37
CA LEU A 260 9.32 -9.62 6.53
C LEU A 260 9.32 -8.45 5.54
N PHE A 261 9.70 -7.25 6.00
CA PHE A 261 9.63 -6.01 5.20
C PHE A 261 11.01 -5.41 4.92
N PRO A 262 11.15 -4.71 3.78
CA PRO A 262 10.19 -4.61 2.69
C PRO A 262 10.00 -5.96 1.99
N LYS A 263 8.82 -6.23 1.47
CA LYS A 263 8.64 -7.29 0.48
C LYS A 263 9.40 -6.89 -0.78
N ILE A 264 10.18 -7.80 -1.33
CA ILE A 264 10.98 -7.55 -2.54
C ILE A 264 10.27 -8.21 -3.71
N VAL A 265 10.07 -7.47 -4.79
CA VAL A 265 9.60 -7.99 -6.08
C VAL A 265 10.69 -7.78 -7.11
N PHE A 266 11.20 -8.87 -7.66
CA PHE A 266 12.19 -8.85 -8.72
C PHE A 266 11.50 -8.71 -10.09
N LEU A 267 11.89 -7.70 -10.83
CA LEU A 267 11.36 -7.40 -12.15
C LEU A 267 12.19 -8.14 -13.21
N TYR A 268 11.68 -9.29 -13.65
CA TYR A 268 12.39 -10.16 -14.58
C TYR A 268 12.07 -9.84 -16.04
N ASP A 269 13.09 -9.53 -16.82
CA ASP A 269 13.05 -9.45 -18.28
C ASP A 269 14.07 -10.41 -18.88
N LYS A 270 13.64 -11.38 -19.69
CA LYS A 270 14.54 -12.36 -20.30
C LYS A 270 15.65 -11.74 -21.16
N ASN A 271 15.41 -10.54 -21.71
CA ASN A 271 16.40 -9.83 -22.53
C ASN A 271 17.45 -9.08 -21.70
N LEU A 272 17.24 -8.94 -20.40
CA LEU A 272 18.19 -8.35 -19.45
C LEU A 272 18.86 -9.40 -18.57
N HIS A 273 18.17 -10.49 -18.25
CA HIS A 273 18.56 -11.46 -17.23
C HIS A 273 18.90 -12.84 -17.79
N GLY A 274 18.73 -13.04 -19.09
CA GLY A 274 19.08 -14.32 -19.75
C GLY A 274 20.60 -14.51 -19.84
N GLU A 275 21.01 -15.72 -20.26
CA GLU A 275 22.42 -16.07 -20.48
C GLU A 275 23.11 -15.07 -21.41
N GLY A 276 24.27 -14.53 -20.99
CA GLY A 276 25.01 -13.49 -21.70
C GLY A 276 24.40 -12.09 -21.70
N CYS A 277 23.29 -11.86 -20.97
CA CYS A 277 22.65 -10.55 -20.86
C CYS A 277 23.25 -9.68 -19.75
N PRO A 278 23.05 -8.34 -19.80
CA PRO A 278 23.74 -7.40 -18.90
C PRO A 278 23.50 -7.59 -17.40
N LEU A 279 22.37 -8.21 -17.02
CA LEU A 279 21.93 -8.43 -15.63
C LEU A 279 21.84 -9.93 -15.27
N GLU A 280 22.54 -10.81 -15.98
CA GLU A 280 22.60 -12.23 -15.66
C GLU A 280 23.06 -12.49 -14.22
N ASP A 281 24.13 -11.83 -13.79
CA ASP A 281 24.66 -11.92 -12.42
C ASP A 281 23.67 -11.39 -11.35
N VAL A 282 22.86 -10.39 -11.65
CA VAL A 282 21.79 -9.91 -10.78
C VAL A 282 20.72 -10.98 -10.62
N PHE A 283 20.39 -11.66 -11.72
CA PHE A 283 19.42 -12.77 -11.72
C PHE A 283 19.93 -13.95 -10.88
N GLU A 284 21.19 -14.33 -11.02
CA GLU A 284 21.81 -15.39 -10.21
C GLU A 284 21.70 -15.10 -8.71
N VAL A 285 22.04 -13.87 -8.29
CA VAL A 285 21.88 -13.43 -6.89
C VAL A 285 20.41 -13.46 -6.46
N GLY A 286 19.49 -13.10 -7.35
CA GLY A 286 18.04 -13.21 -7.12
C GLY A 286 17.58 -14.62 -6.85
N ILE A 287 18.02 -15.59 -7.66
CA ILE A 287 17.74 -17.03 -7.48
C ILE A 287 18.34 -17.53 -6.16
N GLU A 288 19.60 -17.19 -5.86
CA GLU A 288 20.22 -17.54 -4.60
C GLU A 288 19.42 -17.02 -3.41
N CYS A 289 18.98 -15.76 -3.47
CA CYS A 289 18.16 -15.13 -2.44
C CYS A 289 16.84 -15.88 -2.26
N SER A 290 16.14 -16.22 -3.34
CA SER A 290 14.88 -16.97 -3.30
C SER A 290 15.06 -18.33 -2.65
N SER A 291 16.17 -19.03 -2.95
CA SER A 291 16.45 -20.34 -2.39
C SER A 291 16.68 -20.34 -0.87
N LYS A 292 17.15 -19.20 -0.32
CA LYS A 292 17.48 -19.05 1.10
C LYS A 292 16.37 -18.39 1.94
N THR A 293 15.55 -17.52 1.33
CA THR A 293 14.67 -16.64 2.10
C THR A 293 13.21 -16.65 1.63
N MET A 294 12.87 -17.37 0.57
CA MET A 294 11.56 -17.32 -0.12
C MET A 294 11.26 -15.97 -0.77
N TYR A 295 12.19 -15.03 -0.80
CA TYR A 295 12.15 -13.73 -1.49
C TYR A 295 13.34 -13.62 -2.44
N PRO A 296 13.26 -12.82 -3.51
CA PRO A 296 12.13 -11.98 -3.94
C PRO A 296 10.96 -12.76 -4.54
N ASP A 297 9.78 -12.13 -4.60
CA ASP A 297 8.75 -12.54 -5.54
C ASP A 297 9.15 -12.14 -6.96
N TRP A 298 8.71 -12.90 -7.95
CA TRP A 298 9.10 -12.70 -9.34
C TRP A 298 7.96 -12.14 -10.17
N LEU A 299 8.22 -11.01 -10.85
CA LEU A 299 7.31 -10.44 -11.84
C LEU A 299 7.95 -10.48 -13.21
N SER A 300 7.39 -11.30 -14.10
CA SER A 300 7.84 -11.34 -15.49
C SER A 300 7.35 -10.15 -16.28
N LEU A 301 8.28 -9.44 -16.91
CA LEU A 301 8.02 -8.33 -17.84
C LEU A 301 7.93 -8.81 -19.29
N THR A 302 8.21 -10.10 -19.53
CA THR A 302 8.17 -10.74 -20.86
C THR A 302 7.20 -11.92 -20.85
N GLY A 303 6.65 -12.25 -22.03
CA GLY A 303 5.62 -13.27 -22.20
C GLY A 303 4.27 -12.66 -22.56
N GLU A 304 3.19 -13.35 -22.19
CA GLU A 304 1.82 -12.90 -22.44
C GLU A 304 1.18 -12.31 -21.17
N GLY A 305 0.18 -11.45 -21.36
CA GLY A 305 -0.59 -10.87 -20.28
C GLY A 305 -0.49 -9.35 -20.19
N TYR A 306 -1.16 -8.78 -19.18
CA TYR A 306 -1.31 -7.34 -19.00
C TYR A 306 0.04 -6.63 -18.77
N VAL A 307 0.84 -7.08 -17.81
CA VAL A 307 2.12 -6.45 -17.45
C VAL A 307 3.12 -6.50 -18.60
N PRO A 308 3.40 -7.66 -19.25
CA PRO A 308 4.27 -7.74 -20.42
C PRO A 308 3.78 -6.88 -21.59
N SER A 309 2.48 -6.84 -21.85
CA SER A 309 1.90 -6.04 -22.94
C SER A 309 2.13 -4.56 -22.73
N MET A 310 1.94 -4.06 -21.51
CA MET A 310 2.19 -2.67 -21.17
C MET A 310 3.67 -2.32 -21.24
N TYR A 311 4.53 -3.19 -20.73
CA TYR A 311 5.98 -3.01 -20.79
C TYR A 311 6.50 -2.99 -22.25
N LYS A 312 6.04 -3.93 -23.08
CA LYS A 312 6.38 -3.96 -24.51
C LYS A 312 5.96 -2.69 -25.25
N LYS A 313 4.75 -2.16 -24.93
CA LYS A 313 4.19 -1.00 -25.64
C LYS A 313 4.81 0.32 -25.20
N TYR A 314 5.05 0.50 -23.90
CA TYR A 314 5.40 1.81 -23.33
C TYR A 314 6.81 1.87 -22.74
N GLY A 315 7.52 0.73 -22.63
CA GLY A 315 8.82 0.68 -21.96
C GLY A 315 8.78 0.98 -20.46
N LYS A 316 7.57 0.99 -19.88
CA LYS A 316 7.34 1.30 -18.45
C LYS A 316 6.66 0.13 -17.75
N ILE A 317 6.94 -0.03 -16.47
CA ILE A 317 6.53 -1.18 -15.70
C ILE A 317 5.25 -0.90 -14.94
N VAL A 318 4.28 -1.78 -15.07
CA VAL A 318 3.12 -1.85 -14.18
C VAL A 318 3.58 -2.59 -12.92
N SER A 319 3.98 -1.84 -11.91
CA SER A 319 4.39 -2.40 -10.62
C SER A 319 3.19 -2.97 -9.84
N PRO A 320 3.39 -4.05 -9.07
CA PRO A 320 2.36 -4.54 -8.17
C PRO A 320 2.23 -3.61 -6.97
N MET A 321 1.01 -3.45 -6.47
CA MET A 321 0.80 -2.92 -5.12
C MET A 321 1.21 -3.97 -4.06
N GLY A 322 1.33 -3.58 -2.82
CA GLY A 322 1.84 -4.42 -1.73
C GLY A 322 1.24 -5.82 -1.61
N CYS A 323 0.00 -6.03 -2.06
CA CYS A 323 -0.70 -7.31 -2.09
C CYS A 323 -0.63 -8.07 -3.44
N ARG A 324 0.23 -7.67 -4.37
CA ARG A 324 0.37 -8.16 -5.76
C ARG A 324 -0.83 -7.87 -6.67
N ALA A 325 -1.70 -6.98 -6.28
CA ALA A 325 -2.73 -6.48 -7.17
C ALA A 325 -2.13 -5.46 -8.14
N PHE A 326 -2.62 -5.47 -9.37
CA PHE A 326 -2.25 -4.51 -10.41
C PHE A 326 -3.41 -3.56 -10.64
N LEU A 327 -3.09 -2.27 -10.79
CA LEU A 327 -4.10 -1.28 -11.11
C LEU A 327 -4.48 -1.37 -12.59
N SER A 328 -5.77 -1.26 -12.89
CA SER A 328 -6.24 -1.12 -14.27
C SER A 328 -5.63 0.12 -14.93
N PRO A 329 -5.43 0.15 -16.27
CA PRO A 329 -4.88 1.32 -16.95
C PRO A 329 -5.71 2.57 -16.67
N TYR A 330 -5.02 3.70 -16.50
CA TYR A 330 -5.60 5.04 -16.48
C TYR A 330 -4.69 5.95 -17.31
N TYR A 331 -5.25 6.55 -18.35
CA TYR A 331 -4.50 7.33 -19.31
C TYR A 331 -4.57 8.82 -18.98
N GLU A 332 -3.48 9.53 -19.24
CA GLU A 332 -3.33 10.93 -18.87
C GLU A 332 -4.44 11.83 -19.46
N ARG A 333 -4.79 11.64 -20.71
CA ARG A 333 -5.82 12.43 -21.41
C ARG A 333 -7.18 11.73 -21.47
N GLY A 334 -7.21 10.44 -21.74
CA GLY A 334 -8.43 9.68 -21.98
C GLY A 334 -9.04 9.00 -20.76
N GLY A 335 -8.36 9.00 -19.61
CA GLY A 335 -8.85 8.36 -18.40
C GLY A 335 -8.83 6.82 -18.51
N MET A 336 -10.00 6.18 -18.45
CA MET A 336 -10.11 4.71 -18.48
C MET A 336 -9.82 4.08 -19.86
N LYS A 337 -9.83 4.89 -20.91
CA LYS A 337 -9.47 4.49 -22.28
C LYS A 337 -8.53 5.53 -22.86
N PRO A 338 -7.57 5.14 -23.69
CA PRO A 338 -6.69 6.12 -24.34
C PRO A 338 -7.49 7.07 -25.23
N ALA A 339 -7.17 8.36 -25.19
CA ALA A 339 -7.77 9.36 -26.09
C ALA A 339 -7.35 9.14 -27.55
N ASP A 340 -6.10 8.72 -27.76
CA ASP A 340 -5.50 8.36 -29.04
C ASP A 340 -4.29 7.44 -28.84
N GLU A 341 -3.59 7.07 -29.91
CA GLU A 341 -2.44 6.15 -29.88
C GLU A 341 -1.24 6.69 -29.11
N ASN A 342 -1.14 8.01 -28.93
CA ASN A 342 -0.07 8.69 -28.22
C ASN A 342 -0.41 8.98 -26.75
N ASP A 343 -1.60 8.58 -26.28
CA ASP A 343 -1.98 8.77 -24.90
C ASP A 343 -1.24 7.76 -24.00
N THR A 344 -0.64 8.27 -22.93
CA THR A 344 0.24 7.49 -22.07
C THR A 344 -0.48 7.12 -20.76
N PRO A 345 -0.44 5.87 -20.34
CA PRO A 345 -0.98 5.48 -19.04
C PRO A 345 -0.07 5.97 -17.90
N ILE A 346 -0.69 6.24 -16.76
CA ILE A 346 -0.02 6.62 -15.54
C ILE A 346 0.43 5.36 -14.81
N PHE A 347 1.73 5.19 -14.60
CA PHE A 347 2.34 3.99 -14.02
C PHE A 347 2.64 4.13 -12.52
N VAL A 348 2.90 5.33 -12.03
CA VAL A 348 3.27 5.63 -10.64
C VAL A 348 2.36 6.72 -10.07
N GLY A 349 2.32 6.86 -8.77
CA GLY A 349 1.46 7.83 -8.10
C GLY A 349 -0.03 7.45 -8.09
N ARG A 350 -0.36 6.18 -8.31
CA ARG A 350 -1.74 5.70 -8.29
C ARG A 350 -2.05 4.88 -7.05
N PHE A 351 -3.32 4.82 -6.70
CA PHE A 351 -3.76 4.18 -5.45
C PHE A 351 -5.14 3.51 -5.60
N ASN A 352 -5.48 2.73 -4.59
CA ASN A 352 -6.73 1.97 -4.48
C ASN A 352 -7.51 2.42 -3.23
N ILE A 353 -8.82 2.61 -3.35
CA ILE A 353 -9.67 3.02 -2.22
C ILE A 353 -10.18 1.86 -1.36
N GLY A 354 -9.93 0.63 -1.77
CA GLY A 354 -10.31 -0.56 -1.01
C GLY A 354 -10.85 -1.69 -1.86
N ALA A 355 -10.96 -2.85 -1.24
CA ALA A 355 -11.44 -4.08 -1.86
C ALA A 355 -12.69 -4.61 -1.15
N ILE A 356 -13.59 -5.21 -1.95
CA ILE A 356 -14.75 -5.96 -1.47
C ILE A 356 -14.77 -7.27 -2.23
N SER A 357 -14.84 -8.40 -1.53
CA SER A 357 -14.83 -9.72 -2.15
C SER A 357 -16.23 -10.30 -2.30
N LEU A 358 -16.44 -10.99 -3.42
CA LEU A 358 -17.59 -11.82 -3.74
C LEU A 358 -17.31 -13.28 -3.39
N HIS A 359 -18.28 -13.98 -2.85
CA HIS A 359 -18.21 -15.41 -2.59
C HIS A 359 -19.00 -16.17 -3.66
N LEU A 360 -18.36 -16.52 -4.78
CA LEU A 360 -19.05 -17.16 -5.92
C LEU A 360 -19.76 -18.46 -5.58
N PRO A 361 -19.22 -19.42 -4.80
CA PRO A 361 -19.94 -20.62 -4.42
C PRO A 361 -21.27 -20.33 -3.68
N MET A 362 -21.29 -19.31 -2.80
CA MET A 362 -22.51 -18.92 -2.11
C MET A 362 -23.53 -18.30 -3.07
N ILE A 363 -23.08 -17.48 -4.01
CA ILE A 363 -23.93 -16.88 -5.06
C ILE A 363 -24.54 -17.98 -5.94
N LEU A 364 -23.72 -18.97 -6.34
CA LEU A 364 -24.19 -20.12 -7.12
C LEU A 364 -25.20 -20.96 -6.33
N ALA A 365 -24.94 -21.23 -5.05
CA ALA A 365 -25.85 -21.96 -4.19
C ALA A 365 -27.20 -21.25 -4.05
N LYS A 366 -27.19 -19.92 -3.88
CA LYS A 366 -28.40 -19.09 -3.83
C LYS A 366 -29.17 -19.14 -5.14
N ALA A 367 -28.50 -19.00 -6.29
CA ALA A 367 -29.17 -19.10 -7.59
C ALA A 367 -29.87 -20.42 -7.79
N ARG A 368 -29.22 -21.53 -7.41
CA ARG A 368 -29.83 -22.87 -7.46
C ARG A 368 -31.01 -23.03 -6.50
N GLN A 369 -30.89 -22.57 -5.28
CA GLN A 369 -31.95 -22.65 -4.27
C GLN A 369 -33.18 -21.84 -4.67
N GLU A 370 -33.00 -20.67 -5.28
CA GLU A 370 -34.08 -19.79 -5.71
C GLU A 370 -34.55 -20.07 -7.14
N SER A 371 -33.97 -21.07 -7.83
CA SER A 371 -34.22 -21.38 -9.25
C SER A 371 -34.12 -20.15 -10.16
N ARG A 372 -33.07 -19.32 -9.90
CA ARG A 372 -32.77 -18.13 -10.67
C ARG A 372 -31.52 -18.32 -11.50
N ASP A 373 -31.38 -17.50 -12.53
CA ASP A 373 -30.15 -17.43 -13.31
C ASP A 373 -28.95 -16.96 -12.44
N PHE A 374 -27.80 -17.62 -12.62
CA PHE A 374 -26.59 -17.31 -11.86
C PHE A 374 -26.13 -15.86 -12.08
N PHE A 375 -26.15 -15.40 -13.32
CA PHE A 375 -25.68 -14.06 -13.67
C PHE A 375 -26.61 -12.97 -13.14
N GLU A 376 -27.92 -13.19 -13.05
CA GLU A 376 -28.84 -12.27 -12.38
C GLU A 376 -28.50 -12.09 -10.90
N VAL A 377 -28.22 -13.20 -10.21
CA VAL A 377 -27.83 -13.15 -8.78
C VAL A 377 -26.46 -12.50 -8.60
N LEU A 378 -25.52 -12.80 -9.49
CA LEU A 378 -24.19 -12.20 -9.50
C LEU A 378 -24.27 -10.68 -9.71
N ASP A 379 -25.03 -10.23 -10.72
CA ASP A 379 -25.21 -8.82 -11.04
C ASP A 379 -25.83 -8.02 -9.88
N TYR A 380 -26.75 -8.64 -9.14
CA TYR A 380 -27.29 -8.02 -7.93
C TYR A 380 -26.21 -7.70 -6.90
N TYR A 381 -25.32 -8.65 -6.57
CA TYR A 381 -24.24 -8.43 -5.60
C TYR A 381 -23.13 -7.51 -6.14
N LEU A 382 -22.82 -7.58 -7.43
CA LEU A 382 -21.94 -6.62 -8.09
C LEU A 382 -22.52 -5.21 -8.03
N GLY A 383 -23.84 -5.07 -8.17
CA GLY A 383 -24.55 -3.81 -8.00
C GLY A 383 -24.40 -3.24 -6.60
N LEU A 384 -24.54 -4.05 -5.54
CA LEU A 384 -24.30 -3.62 -4.16
C LEU A 384 -22.87 -3.13 -3.96
N ILE A 385 -21.88 -3.88 -4.43
CA ILE A 385 -20.46 -3.53 -4.33
C ILE A 385 -20.20 -2.21 -5.06
N ARG A 386 -20.75 -2.05 -6.27
CA ARG A 386 -20.60 -0.81 -7.05
C ARG A 386 -21.14 0.40 -6.30
N GLN A 387 -22.35 0.31 -5.73
CA GLN A 387 -22.95 1.40 -4.95
C GLN A 387 -22.12 1.75 -3.72
N LEU A 388 -21.61 0.74 -3.03
CA LEU A 388 -20.74 0.93 -1.88
C LEU A 388 -19.43 1.63 -2.25
N HIS A 389 -18.82 1.26 -3.36
CA HIS A 389 -17.62 1.93 -3.87
C HIS A 389 -17.90 3.39 -4.28
N ILE A 390 -19.02 3.67 -4.97
CA ILE A 390 -19.41 5.04 -5.33
C ILE A 390 -19.57 5.90 -4.07
N ARG A 391 -20.26 5.40 -3.06
CA ARG A 391 -20.45 6.10 -1.78
C ARG A 391 -19.09 6.34 -1.08
N THR A 392 -18.18 5.37 -1.15
CA THR A 392 -16.81 5.54 -0.63
C THR A 392 -16.06 6.63 -1.38
N TYR A 393 -16.16 6.68 -2.69
CA TYR A 393 -15.56 7.75 -3.52
C TYR A 393 -16.06 9.13 -3.12
N GLU A 394 -17.36 9.29 -2.99
CA GLU A 394 -17.97 10.57 -2.64
C GLU A 394 -17.55 11.01 -1.25
N TYR A 395 -17.56 10.08 -0.30
CA TYR A 395 -17.18 10.35 1.08
C TYR A 395 -15.68 10.73 1.20
N LEU A 396 -14.78 9.94 0.62
CA LEU A 396 -13.35 10.22 0.65
C LEU A 396 -13.02 11.50 -0.14
N GLY A 397 -13.75 11.79 -1.21
CA GLY A 397 -13.57 13.00 -2.01
C GLY A 397 -13.79 14.31 -1.25
N GLU A 398 -14.50 14.28 -0.13
CA GLU A 398 -14.70 15.45 0.74
C GLU A 398 -13.54 15.67 1.73
N MET A 399 -12.62 14.73 1.86
CA MET A 399 -11.45 14.89 2.72
C MET A 399 -10.52 16.00 2.22
N ARG A 400 -9.77 16.60 3.14
CA ARG A 400 -8.78 17.64 2.83
C ARG A 400 -7.42 17.03 2.53
N ALA A 401 -6.66 17.68 1.68
CA ALA A 401 -5.32 17.24 1.30
C ALA A 401 -4.35 17.19 2.51
N SER A 402 -4.61 17.98 3.55
CA SER A 402 -3.87 17.94 4.81
C SER A 402 -3.91 16.60 5.56
N THR A 403 -4.78 15.67 5.17
CA THR A 403 -4.82 14.32 5.79
C THR A 403 -3.66 13.41 5.38
N ASN A 404 -3.05 13.66 4.21
CA ASN A 404 -1.81 13.02 3.79
C ASN A 404 -1.03 13.95 2.85
N PRO A 405 -0.30 14.97 3.39
CA PRO A 405 0.34 15.98 2.57
C PRO A 405 1.34 15.43 1.57
N LEU A 406 2.16 14.44 1.95
CA LEU A 406 3.13 13.83 1.04
C LEU A 406 2.48 13.24 -0.23
N ALA A 407 1.30 12.63 -0.07
CA ALA A 407 0.56 12.05 -1.18
C ALA A 407 -0.19 13.10 -2.00
N TYR A 408 -0.84 14.06 -1.34
CA TYR A 408 -1.84 14.95 -1.96
C TYR A 408 -1.32 16.36 -2.27
N CYS A 409 -0.23 16.79 -1.60
CA CYS A 409 0.34 18.14 -1.79
C CYS A 409 1.74 18.09 -2.41
N GLU A 410 2.58 17.10 -2.02
CA GLU A 410 3.99 17.00 -2.41
C GLU A 410 4.23 16.06 -3.60
N GLY A 411 3.17 15.64 -4.29
CA GLY A 411 3.28 14.89 -5.54
C GLY A 411 3.48 13.38 -5.40
N GLY A 412 3.33 12.81 -4.21
CA GLY A 412 3.40 11.35 -4.02
C GLY A 412 2.31 10.58 -4.79
N PHE A 413 1.15 11.23 -5.05
CA PHE A 413 0.14 10.72 -5.96
C PHE A 413 0.03 11.59 -7.21
N TYR A 414 -0.37 10.97 -8.31
CA TYR A 414 -0.57 11.65 -9.59
C TYR A 414 -1.59 12.78 -9.46
N GLY A 415 -1.17 13.99 -9.82
CA GLY A 415 -1.93 15.22 -9.62
C GLY A 415 -1.92 15.74 -8.17
N GLY A 416 -1.12 15.15 -7.29
CA GLY A 416 -1.00 15.47 -5.87
C GLY A 416 -0.22 16.76 -5.58
N HIS A 417 -0.64 17.87 -6.16
CA HIS A 417 -0.12 19.22 -5.90
C HIS A 417 -1.26 20.15 -5.44
N LEU A 418 -2.10 19.63 -4.55
CA LEU A 418 -3.21 20.37 -3.97
C LEU A 418 -2.76 21.27 -2.83
N GLY A 419 -3.51 22.34 -2.58
CA GLY A 419 -3.37 23.11 -1.34
C GLY A 419 -3.86 22.28 -0.14
N LEU A 420 -3.28 22.47 1.04
CA LEU A 420 -3.58 21.70 2.26
C LEU A 420 -5.08 21.60 2.59
N TYR A 421 -5.85 22.63 2.26
CA TYR A 421 -7.29 22.69 2.54
C TYR A 421 -8.18 22.33 1.37
N ASP A 422 -7.60 21.98 0.22
CA ASP A 422 -8.36 21.52 -0.94
C ASP A 422 -8.93 20.12 -0.70
N LYS A 423 -10.06 19.84 -1.35
CA LYS A 423 -10.64 18.50 -1.35
C LYS A 423 -9.85 17.58 -2.27
N ILE A 424 -9.66 16.33 -1.86
CA ILE A 424 -8.91 15.34 -2.66
C ILE A 424 -9.71 14.74 -3.82
N LYS A 425 -10.98 15.11 -3.98
CA LYS A 425 -11.86 14.59 -5.03
C LYS A 425 -11.26 14.57 -6.45
N PRO A 426 -10.49 15.57 -6.90
CA PRO A 426 -9.84 15.55 -8.21
C PRO A 426 -8.86 14.39 -8.42
N LEU A 427 -8.17 13.94 -7.36
CA LEU A 427 -7.20 12.85 -7.40
C LEU A 427 -7.86 11.48 -7.55
N LEU A 428 -9.11 11.35 -7.09
CA LEU A 428 -9.85 10.09 -7.14
C LEU A 428 -10.18 9.63 -8.57
N LYS A 429 -10.01 10.47 -9.58
CA LYS A 429 -10.22 10.10 -10.99
C LYS A 429 -9.28 8.99 -11.45
N SER A 430 -8.03 9.01 -10.97
CA SER A 430 -7.00 8.04 -11.34
C SER A 430 -6.91 6.84 -10.39
N CYS A 431 -7.66 6.84 -9.30
CA CYS A 431 -7.66 5.72 -8.36
C CYS A 431 -8.54 4.57 -8.83
N THR A 432 -8.41 3.43 -8.18
CA THR A 432 -9.22 2.24 -8.43
C THR A 432 -10.03 1.85 -7.20
N ALA A 433 -11.13 1.15 -7.43
CA ALA A 433 -11.87 0.39 -6.44
C ALA A 433 -11.83 -1.08 -6.88
N SER A 434 -11.36 -1.95 -6.01
CA SER A 434 -11.19 -3.36 -6.34
C SER A 434 -12.32 -4.21 -5.79
N PHE A 435 -12.69 -5.25 -6.53
CA PHE A 435 -13.42 -6.36 -5.96
C PHE A 435 -12.61 -7.65 -6.09
N GLY A 436 -12.69 -8.48 -5.07
CA GLY A 436 -12.08 -9.80 -5.04
C GLY A 436 -13.11 -10.87 -5.42
N ILE A 437 -12.64 -11.97 -5.94
CA ILE A 437 -13.46 -13.13 -6.25
C ILE A 437 -12.87 -14.34 -5.55
N THR A 438 -13.66 -15.03 -4.75
CA THR A 438 -13.24 -16.27 -4.10
C THR A 438 -13.74 -17.48 -4.88
N ALA A 439 -12.91 -18.54 -4.93
CA ALA A 439 -13.23 -19.81 -5.58
C ALA A 439 -13.67 -19.62 -7.05
N PHE A 440 -12.80 -19.00 -7.84
CA PHE A 440 -13.07 -18.73 -9.27
C PHE A 440 -12.93 -19.97 -10.14
N ASN A 441 -12.27 -21.04 -9.65
CA ASN A 441 -12.03 -22.29 -10.41
C ASN A 441 -13.26 -23.16 -10.47
#